data_b7e32cf8a7930b1778f928ec020c96bc
#
_entry.id   b7e32cf8a7930b1778f928ec020c96bc
#
_cell.length_a   1.000
_cell.length_b   1.000
_cell.length_c   1.000
_cell.angle_alpha   90.00
_cell.angle_beta   90.00
_cell.angle_gamma   90.00
#
_symmetry.space_group_name_H-M   'P 1'
#
loop_
_entity.id
_entity.type
_entity.pdbx_description
1 polymer ?
#
loop_
_entity_poly.entity_id
_entity_poly.type
_entity_poly.pdbx_seq_one_letter_code
_entity_poly.pdbx_strand_id
1 'polypeptide(L)'
;MTTPHEFRPILDELMEFEPLFHRTRVAMSRDEFDAVIDLEFREIGASGARYTRDYAQSVVASRRLRGEVNDAAELGWRVDRPALSRIAPDTYLVTYRLAQAHRVTERSSIWRFAENRWSVLFHQGTVVESVLEA
;
A
#
# COMPACT_ATOMS: atom_id res chain seq x y z
N MET A 1 -16.29 5.02 6.47
CA MET A 1 -15.72 4.22 7.57
C MET A 1 -14.91 5.13 8.49
N THR A 2 -15.10 5.01 9.76
CA THR A 2 -14.42 5.83 10.76
C THR A 2 -13.43 4.96 11.53
N THR A 3 -12.19 5.42 11.63
CA THR A 3 -11.16 4.71 12.40
C THR A 3 -11.41 4.94 13.88
N PRO A 4 -11.56 3.87 14.69
CA PRO A 4 -11.64 4.03 16.13
C PRO A 4 -10.42 4.77 16.69
N HIS A 5 -10.64 5.64 17.66
CA HIS A 5 -9.57 6.46 18.22
C HIS A 5 -8.37 5.62 18.69
N GLU A 6 -8.64 4.49 19.31
CA GLU A 6 -7.59 3.58 19.81
C GLU A 6 -6.70 3.01 18.72
N PHE A 7 -7.16 2.99 17.46
CA PHE A 7 -6.39 2.46 16.34
C PHE A 7 -5.67 3.54 15.53
N ARG A 8 -5.82 4.81 15.89
CA ARG A 8 -5.15 5.91 15.16
C ARG A 8 -3.63 5.75 15.11
N PRO A 9 -2.96 5.37 16.20
CA PRO A 9 -1.51 5.16 16.12
C PRO A 9 -1.12 4.06 15.14
N ILE A 10 -1.93 3.00 15.04
CA ILE A 10 -1.67 1.92 14.08
C ILE A 10 -1.84 2.44 12.65
N LEU A 11 -2.90 3.18 12.38
CA LEU A 11 -3.11 3.77 11.07
C LEU A 11 -1.92 4.67 10.67
N ASP A 12 -1.49 5.54 11.57
CA ASP A 12 -0.39 6.44 11.31
C ASP A 12 0.89 5.66 10.97
N GLU A 13 1.14 4.58 11.68
CA GLU A 13 2.31 3.73 11.44
C GLU A 13 2.23 3.03 10.08
N LEU A 14 1.08 2.47 9.74
CA LEU A 14 0.91 1.77 8.47
C LEU A 14 0.96 2.73 7.28
N MET A 15 0.48 3.95 7.44
CA MET A 15 0.55 4.94 6.36
C MET A 15 1.97 5.41 6.06
N GLU A 16 2.95 5.06 6.87
CA GLU A 16 4.36 5.28 6.52
C GLU A 16 4.84 4.32 5.42
N PHE A 17 4.14 3.20 5.22
CA PHE A 17 4.43 2.24 4.16
C PHE A 17 3.60 2.46 2.91
N GLU A 18 2.49 3.20 3.01
CA GLU A 18 1.55 3.41 1.92
C GLU A 18 1.74 4.78 1.27
N PRO A 19 1.55 4.96 -0.03
CA PRO A 19 1.14 3.95 -1.01
C PRO A 19 2.21 2.86 -1.19
N LEU A 20 1.74 1.63 -1.18
CA LEU A 20 2.64 0.48 -1.22
C LEU A 20 3.52 0.53 -2.47
N PHE A 21 4.81 0.25 -2.30
CA PHE A 21 5.86 0.32 -3.32
C PHE A 21 6.20 1.75 -3.78
N HIS A 22 5.62 2.77 -3.14
CA HIS A 22 5.88 4.18 -3.45
C HIS A 22 6.29 4.98 -2.22
N ARG A 23 6.91 4.30 -1.27
CA ARG A 23 7.55 4.92 -0.10
C ARG A 23 8.97 4.41 0.02
N THR A 24 9.85 5.25 0.51
CA THR A 24 11.26 4.90 0.71
C THR A 24 11.44 3.66 1.59
N ARG A 25 10.53 3.47 2.57
CA ARG A 25 10.61 2.33 3.49
C ARG A 25 10.32 0.97 2.86
N VAL A 26 9.77 0.94 1.64
CA VAL A 26 9.34 -0.31 1.01
C VAL A 26 10.01 -0.55 -0.35
N ALA A 27 10.57 0.48 -0.95
CA ALA A 27 11.10 0.42 -2.32
C ALA A 27 12.61 0.26 -2.34
N MET A 28 13.16 -0.63 -1.53
CA MET A 28 14.60 -0.60 -1.27
C MET A 28 15.27 -1.92 -1.58
N SER A 29 16.04 -2.42 -0.64
CA SER A 29 16.77 -3.68 -0.83
C SER A 29 15.81 -4.86 -0.80
N ARG A 30 16.32 -6.01 -1.22
CA ARG A 30 15.58 -7.26 -1.11
C ARG A 30 15.25 -7.58 0.35
N ASP A 31 16.18 -7.31 1.26
CA ASP A 31 15.94 -7.58 2.69
C ASP A 31 14.79 -6.74 3.23
N GLU A 32 14.72 -5.48 2.85
CA GLU A 32 13.63 -4.60 3.26
C GLU A 32 12.30 -5.02 2.66
N PHE A 33 12.31 -5.43 1.40
CA PHE A 33 11.12 -5.98 0.75
C PHE A 33 10.64 -7.23 1.50
N ASP A 34 11.56 -8.16 1.78
CA ASP A 34 11.22 -9.40 2.46
C ASP A 34 10.71 -9.17 3.88
N ALA A 35 11.16 -8.10 4.53
CA ALA A 35 10.71 -7.78 5.88
C ALA A 35 9.27 -7.26 5.93
N VAL A 36 8.78 -6.65 4.86
CA VAL A 36 7.47 -5.99 4.83
C VAL A 36 6.44 -6.76 4.02
N ILE A 37 6.86 -7.48 2.99
CA ILE A 37 5.95 -8.16 2.08
C ILE A 37 5.83 -9.63 2.49
N ASP A 38 4.63 -10.02 2.90
CA ASP A 38 4.36 -11.41 3.32
C ASP A 38 4.64 -12.39 2.19
N LEU A 39 5.04 -13.62 2.56
CA LEU A 39 5.34 -14.66 1.58
C LEU A 39 4.14 -15.00 0.70
N GLU A 40 2.94 -14.80 1.20
CA GLU A 40 1.71 -15.09 0.47
C GLU A 40 1.11 -13.85 -0.18
N PHE A 41 1.85 -12.76 -0.21
CA PHE A 41 1.37 -11.48 -0.77
C PHE A 41 0.88 -11.66 -2.20
N ARG A 42 -0.24 -11.01 -2.50
CA ARG A 42 -0.75 -10.86 -3.85
C ARG A 42 -1.41 -9.50 -4.01
N GLU A 43 -1.49 -9.06 -5.24
CA GLU A 43 -2.06 -7.76 -5.56
C GLU A 43 -3.00 -7.86 -6.74
N ILE A 44 -4.06 -7.06 -6.71
CA ILE A 44 -4.90 -6.80 -7.88
C ILE A 44 -4.70 -5.32 -8.22
N GLY A 45 -4.09 -5.07 -9.37
CA GLY A 45 -3.84 -3.71 -9.81
C GLY A 45 -5.09 -3.00 -10.29
N ALA A 46 -4.98 -1.70 -10.49
CA ALA A 46 -6.12 -0.86 -10.90
C ALA A 46 -6.70 -1.27 -12.27
N SER A 47 -5.92 -1.95 -13.09
CA SER A 47 -6.38 -2.49 -14.38
C SER A 47 -7.12 -3.83 -14.25
N GLY A 48 -7.14 -4.43 -13.06
CA GLY A 48 -7.66 -5.77 -12.83
C GLY A 48 -6.62 -6.86 -12.99
N ALA A 49 -5.39 -6.53 -13.38
CA ALA A 49 -4.33 -7.53 -13.49
C ALA A 49 -3.92 -8.03 -12.11
N ARG A 50 -3.61 -9.32 -12.03
CA ARG A 50 -3.17 -9.96 -10.79
C ARG A 50 -1.66 -10.11 -10.77
N TYR A 51 -1.07 -9.79 -9.62
CA TYR A 51 0.38 -9.84 -9.45
C TYR A 51 0.73 -10.69 -8.25
N THR A 52 1.76 -11.52 -8.42
CA THR A 52 2.34 -12.32 -7.34
C THR A 52 3.38 -11.51 -6.58
N ARG A 53 3.78 -12.03 -5.43
CA ARG A 53 4.88 -11.48 -4.66
C ARG A 53 6.17 -11.39 -5.50
N ASP A 54 6.48 -12.45 -6.24
CA ASP A 54 7.70 -12.50 -7.06
C ASP A 54 7.67 -11.44 -8.15
N TYR A 55 6.51 -11.23 -8.77
CA TYR A 55 6.38 -10.16 -9.76
C TYR A 55 6.58 -8.78 -9.13
N ALA A 56 5.95 -8.54 -7.98
CA ALA A 56 6.11 -7.27 -7.27
C ALA A 56 7.57 -7.00 -6.92
N GLN A 57 8.27 -8.01 -6.44
CA GLN A 57 9.69 -7.89 -6.13
C GLN A 57 10.51 -7.55 -7.38
N SER A 58 10.22 -8.18 -8.51
CA SER A 58 10.95 -7.91 -9.75
C SER A 58 10.74 -6.48 -10.23
N VAL A 59 9.54 -5.94 -10.06
CA VAL A 59 9.24 -4.55 -10.42
C VAL A 59 10.02 -3.58 -9.53
N VAL A 60 10.01 -3.80 -8.21
CA VAL A 60 10.75 -2.96 -7.27
C VAL A 60 12.25 -2.99 -7.56
N ALA A 61 12.80 -4.18 -7.77
CA ALA A 61 14.22 -4.35 -8.10
C ALA A 61 14.59 -3.63 -9.41
N SER A 62 13.75 -3.75 -10.43
CA SER A 62 13.95 -3.10 -11.72
C SER A 62 13.96 -1.58 -11.58
N ARG A 63 13.01 -1.01 -10.85
CA ARG A 63 12.95 0.43 -10.60
C ARG A 63 14.22 0.93 -9.88
N ARG A 64 14.64 0.17 -8.89
CA ARG A 64 15.84 0.50 -8.12
C ARG A 64 17.09 0.51 -9.01
N LEU A 65 17.24 -0.48 -9.88
CA LEU A 65 18.37 -0.56 -10.80
C LEU A 65 18.38 0.60 -11.79
N ARG A 66 17.20 1.07 -12.20
CA ARG A 66 17.09 2.21 -13.12
C ARG A 66 17.20 3.56 -12.42
N GLY A 67 17.24 3.57 -11.09
CA GLY A 67 17.29 4.82 -10.33
C GLY A 67 16.01 5.66 -10.47
N GLU A 68 14.88 5.02 -10.72
CA GLU A 68 13.62 5.74 -10.88
C GLU A 68 13.15 6.36 -9.56
N VAL A 69 12.67 7.59 -9.66
CA VAL A 69 12.01 8.26 -8.54
C VAL A 69 10.63 7.65 -8.39
N ASN A 70 10.36 7.09 -7.23
CA ASN A 70 9.12 6.36 -6.96
C ASN A 70 8.44 6.74 -5.65
N ASP A 71 8.99 7.72 -4.95
CA ASP A 71 8.40 8.16 -3.70
C ASP A 71 7.19 9.04 -3.98
N ALA A 72 6.06 8.71 -3.35
CA ALA A 72 4.81 9.42 -3.57
C ALA A 72 4.92 10.91 -3.25
N ALA A 73 5.64 11.27 -2.19
CA ALA A 73 5.81 12.67 -1.81
C ALA A 73 6.61 13.43 -2.85
N GLU A 74 7.69 12.84 -3.37
CA GLU A 74 8.51 13.48 -4.40
C GLU A 74 7.75 13.61 -5.73
N LEU A 75 6.85 12.67 -6.03
CA LEU A 75 6.01 12.71 -7.21
C LEU A 75 4.82 13.65 -7.08
N GLY A 76 4.61 14.23 -5.90
CA GLY A 76 3.48 15.12 -5.65
C GLY A 76 2.14 14.40 -5.53
N TRP A 77 2.15 13.10 -5.31
CA TRP A 77 0.92 12.34 -5.11
C TRP A 77 0.35 12.62 -3.72
N ARG A 78 -0.97 12.60 -3.62
CA ARG A 78 -1.65 12.93 -2.37
C ARG A 78 -2.48 11.76 -1.89
N VAL A 79 -2.27 11.39 -0.63
CA VAL A 79 -3.08 10.41 0.07
C VAL A 79 -4.21 11.15 0.78
N ASP A 80 -5.43 10.63 0.66
CA ASP A 80 -6.62 11.23 1.23
C ASP A 80 -7.51 10.14 1.85
N ARG A 81 -8.27 10.52 2.86
CA ARG A 81 -9.27 9.64 3.52
C ARG A 81 -8.70 8.33 4.06
N PRO A 82 -7.56 8.32 4.73
CA PRO A 82 -7.05 7.07 5.28
C PRO A 82 -7.96 6.58 6.41
N ALA A 83 -8.23 5.28 6.41
CA ALA A 83 -9.07 4.65 7.43
C ALA A 83 -8.57 3.24 7.72
N LEU A 84 -8.82 2.78 8.94
CA LEU A 84 -8.38 1.47 9.41
C LEU A 84 -9.53 0.76 10.09
N SER A 85 -9.66 -0.54 9.84
CA SER A 85 -10.53 -1.41 10.62
C SER A 85 -9.79 -2.71 10.94
N ARG A 86 -10.04 -3.22 12.15
CA ARG A 86 -9.50 -4.52 12.57
C ARG A 86 -10.44 -5.59 12.04
N ILE A 87 -9.90 -6.55 11.29
CA ILE A 87 -10.70 -7.62 10.69
C ILE A 87 -10.45 -8.98 11.33
N ALA A 88 -9.35 -9.12 12.06
CA ALA A 88 -9.01 -10.34 12.79
C ALA A 88 -7.95 -9.97 13.83
N PRO A 89 -7.60 -10.86 14.77
CA PRO A 89 -6.49 -10.57 15.69
C PRO A 89 -5.24 -10.16 14.91
N ASP A 90 -4.65 -9.04 15.31
CA ASP A 90 -3.43 -8.49 14.71
C ASP A 90 -3.50 -8.29 13.20
N THR A 91 -4.70 -8.21 12.64
CA THR A 91 -4.93 -8.10 11.19
C THR A 91 -5.87 -6.93 10.91
N TYR A 92 -5.45 -6.05 10.00
CA TYR A 92 -6.12 -4.79 9.77
C TYR A 92 -6.32 -4.52 8.30
N LEU A 93 -7.44 -3.91 7.96
CA LEU A 93 -7.73 -3.39 6.64
C LEU A 93 -7.46 -1.89 6.64
N VAL A 94 -6.60 -1.43 5.75
CA VAL A 94 -6.34 -0.01 5.50
C VAL A 94 -6.97 0.36 4.17
N THR A 95 -7.71 1.45 4.15
CA THR A 95 -8.24 2.02 2.91
C THR A 95 -7.86 3.48 2.82
N TYR A 96 -7.64 3.96 1.60
CA TYR A 96 -7.35 5.37 1.34
C TYR A 96 -7.55 5.67 -0.12
N ARG A 97 -7.61 6.96 -0.44
CA ARG A 97 -7.67 7.44 -1.82
C ARG A 97 -6.30 7.99 -2.20
N LEU A 98 -5.83 7.66 -3.39
CA LEU A 98 -4.57 8.16 -3.91
C LEU A 98 -4.84 9.02 -5.15
N ALA A 99 -4.47 10.30 -5.06
CA ALA A 99 -4.53 11.22 -6.20
C ALA A 99 -3.15 11.29 -6.84
N GLN A 100 -3.06 10.83 -8.07
CA GLN A 100 -1.86 10.90 -8.90
C GLN A 100 -2.06 11.95 -9.99
N ALA A 101 -1.03 12.18 -10.81
CA ALA A 101 -1.09 13.25 -11.84
C ALA A 101 -2.28 13.10 -12.79
N HIS A 102 -2.62 11.86 -13.18
CA HIS A 102 -3.62 11.60 -14.21
C HIS A 102 -4.76 10.72 -13.78
N ARG A 103 -4.81 10.30 -12.53
CA ARG A 103 -5.88 9.45 -12.06
C ARG A 103 -6.01 9.48 -10.55
N VAL A 104 -7.19 9.08 -10.09
CA VAL A 104 -7.47 8.85 -8.69
C VAL A 104 -7.83 7.38 -8.52
N THR A 105 -7.30 6.75 -7.49
CA THR A 105 -7.62 5.36 -7.17
C THR A 105 -8.05 5.24 -5.71
N GLU A 106 -9.01 4.35 -5.46
CA GLU A 106 -9.30 3.86 -4.11
C GLU A 106 -8.41 2.65 -3.87
N ARG A 107 -7.75 2.60 -2.74
CA ARG A 107 -6.79 1.55 -2.43
C ARG A 107 -7.12 0.88 -1.12
N SER A 108 -6.82 -0.41 -1.05
CA SER A 108 -7.00 -1.19 0.16
C SER A 108 -5.83 -2.16 0.33
N SER A 109 -5.40 -2.34 1.57
CA SER A 109 -4.35 -3.27 1.93
C SER A 109 -4.73 -4.01 3.19
N ILE A 110 -4.31 -5.27 3.28
CA ILE A 110 -4.46 -6.06 4.49
C ILE A 110 -3.08 -6.23 5.12
N TRP A 111 -2.95 -5.77 6.35
CA TRP A 111 -1.71 -5.80 7.13
C TRP A 111 -1.86 -6.70 8.34
N ARG A 112 -0.80 -7.41 8.69
CA ARG A 112 -0.75 -8.26 9.86
C ARG A 112 0.49 -7.94 10.68
N PHE A 113 0.30 -7.88 12.02
CA PHE A 113 1.41 -7.73 12.94
C PHE A 113 1.73 -9.11 13.52
N ALA A 114 2.93 -9.61 13.25
CA ALA A 114 3.40 -10.90 13.75
C ALA A 114 4.91 -10.87 13.84
N GLU A 115 5.46 -11.60 14.81
CA GLU A 115 6.91 -11.65 15.01
C GLU A 115 7.52 -10.25 15.16
N ASN A 116 6.79 -9.40 15.88
CA ASN A 116 7.20 -8.04 16.21
C ASN A 116 7.41 -7.15 14.98
N ARG A 117 6.69 -7.41 13.89
CA ARG A 117 6.76 -6.58 12.68
C ARG A 117 5.46 -6.60 11.91
N TRP A 118 5.26 -5.57 11.09
CA TRP A 118 4.16 -5.49 10.15
C TRP A 118 4.52 -6.14 8.82
N SER A 119 3.58 -6.88 8.25
CA SER A 119 3.70 -7.38 6.88
C SER A 119 2.38 -7.21 6.15
N VAL A 120 2.46 -6.92 4.85
CA VAL A 120 1.29 -6.77 4.00
C VAL A 120 1.00 -8.08 3.28
N LEU A 121 -0.28 -8.51 3.32
CA LEU A 121 -0.73 -9.75 2.71
C LEU A 121 -1.40 -9.53 1.37
N PHE A 122 -2.04 -8.37 1.20
CA PHE A 122 -2.85 -8.11 0.03
C PHE A 122 -2.95 -6.61 -0.23
N HIS A 123 -2.99 -6.24 -1.50
CA HIS A 123 -3.23 -4.87 -1.92
C HIS A 123 -4.10 -4.84 -3.17
N GLN A 124 -5.01 -3.87 -3.24
CA GLN A 124 -5.84 -3.67 -4.42
C GLN A 124 -6.08 -2.18 -4.66
N GLY A 125 -5.98 -1.79 -5.94
CA GLY A 125 -6.37 -0.46 -6.38
C GLY A 125 -7.52 -0.52 -7.36
N THR A 126 -8.38 0.50 -7.34
CA THR A 126 -9.51 0.62 -8.25
C THR A 126 -9.59 2.06 -8.73
N VAL A 127 -9.66 2.26 -10.04
CA VAL A 127 -9.78 3.62 -10.60
C VAL A 127 -11.13 4.20 -10.24
N VAL A 128 -11.12 5.44 -9.77
CA VAL A 128 -12.34 6.19 -9.48
C VAL A 128 -12.85 6.83 -10.77
N GLU A 129 -14.09 6.53 -11.12
CA GLU A 129 -14.79 7.20 -12.20
C GLU A 129 -15.34 8.51 -11.66
N SER A 130 -14.60 9.58 -11.87
CA SER A 130 -14.81 10.84 -11.17
C SER A 130 -16.14 11.54 -11.44
N VAL A 131 -16.73 11.32 -12.62
CA VAL A 131 -17.84 12.16 -13.10
C VAL A 131 -19.13 11.94 -12.32
N LEU A 132 -19.33 10.81 -11.71
CA LEU A 132 -20.55 10.47 -10.99
C LEU A 132 -20.33 10.34 -9.49
N GLU A 133 -19.21 10.78 -9.00
CA GLU A 133 -18.95 10.72 -7.58
C GLU A 133 -19.85 11.71 -6.84
N ALA A 134 -20.68 11.18 -5.99
CA ALA A 134 -21.61 11.96 -5.22
C ALA A 134 -21.01 12.40 -3.90
#